data_90b6a531e5937b475ac7b1f557f89e09
#
_entry.id   90b6a531e5937b475ac7b1f557f89e09
#
_cell.length_a   1.000
_cell.length_b   1.000
_cell.length_c   1.000
_cell.angle_alpha   90.00
_cell.angle_beta   90.00
_cell.angle_gamma   90.00
#
_symmetry.space_group_name_H-M   'P 1'
#
loop_
_entity.id
_entity.type
_entity.pdbx_description
1 polymer ?
#
loop_
_entity_poly.entity_id
_entity_poly.type
_entity_poly.pdbx_seq_one_letter_code
_entity_poly.pdbx_strand_id
1 'polypeptide(L)'
;IKYRAGSPAIHLLRRDFIQQFASGEIKLPYHRAEKKVAHLNEAGKLIEPDNPNAVKFETFVFDALPLAKNPVILEADRLDQFSPVKNRTGVDSLESSQADQIKRAKRWLKNAGVAIRENAVVEICPRAFPDQKDLQNADWKRYDMQSDTLYVD
;
A
#
# COMPACT_ATOMS: atom_id res chain seq x y z
N ILE A 1 -3.28 22.66 -3.19
CA ILE A 1 -2.15 21.73 -2.96
C ILE A 1 -1.27 21.73 -4.21
N LYS A 2 0.02 22.03 -4.05
CA LYS A 2 0.97 22.10 -5.18
C LYS A 2 1.28 20.71 -5.75
N TYR A 3 1.43 19.71 -4.89
CA TYR A 3 1.70 18.32 -5.27
C TYR A 3 0.45 17.47 -5.03
N ARG A 4 0.00 16.76 -6.05
CA ARG A 4 -1.26 15.99 -6.02
C ARG A 4 -1.04 14.47 -6.01
N ALA A 5 0.15 14.03 -6.40
CA ALA A 5 0.50 12.62 -6.41
C ALA A 5 1.07 12.18 -5.05
N GLY A 6 0.57 11.08 -4.52
CA GLY A 6 1.14 10.39 -3.37
C GLY A 6 1.86 9.13 -3.84
N SER A 7 2.95 8.74 -3.16
CA SER A 7 3.65 7.50 -3.45
C SER A 7 3.22 6.40 -2.47
N PRO A 8 2.76 5.23 -2.94
CA PRO A 8 2.48 4.07 -2.09
C PRO A 8 3.75 3.33 -1.65
N ALA A 9 4.93 3.89 -1.94
CA ALA A 9 6.26 3.32 -1.65
C ALA A 9 6.53 1.98 -2.37
N ILE A 10 5.97 1.77 -3.55
CA ILE A 10 6.27 0.61 -4.40
C ILE A 10 7.34 1.02 -5.39
N HIS A 11 8.52 0.38 -5.32
CA HIS A 11 9.67 0.70 -6.15
C HIS A 11 10.21 -0.53 -6.87
N LEU A 12 10.47 -0.38 -8.16
CA LEU A 12 11.20 -1.35 -8.99
C LEU A 12 12.55 -0.73 -9.32
N LEU A 13 13.62 -1.27 -8.76
CA LEU A 13 14.97 -0.75 -8.90
C LEU A 13 15.85 -1.74 -9.63
N ARG A 14 16.68 -1.24 -10.53
CA ARG A 14 17.68 -2.06 -11.23
C ARG A 14 18.75 -2.53 -10.26
N ARG A 15 19.19 -3.76 -10.42
CA ARG A 15 20.22 -4.36 -9.56
C ARG A 15 21.53 -3.57 -9.58
N ASP A 16 21.97 -3.14 -10.76
CA ASP A 16 23.21 -2.36 -10.91
C ASP A 16 23.13 -0.99 -10.19
N PHE A 17 21.95 -0.36 -10.21
CA PHE A 17 21.73 0.87 -9.46
C PHE A 17 21.80 0.62 -7.94
N ILE A 18 21.22 -0.46 -7.44
CA ILE A 18 21.30 -0.83 -6.01
C ILE A 18 22.74 -1.16 -5.61
N GLN A 19 23.52 -1.80 -6.48
CA GLN A 19 24.93 -2.11 -6.19
C GLN A 19 25.77 -0.89 -5.94
N GLN A 20 25.49 0.27 -6.54
CA GLN A 20 26.20 1.53 -6.30
C GLN A 20 26.02 2.05 -4.86
N PHE A 21 24.85 1.81 -4.26
CA PHE A 21 24.65 2.11 -2.83
C PHE A 21 25.37 1.10 -1.94
N ALA A 22 25.32 -0.18 -2.28
CA ALA A 22 25.95 -1.24 -1.51
C ALA A 22 27.50 -1.12 -1.52
N SER A 23 28.08 -0.66 -2.62
CA SER A 23 29.54 -0.38 -2.72
C SER A 23 29.97 0.93 -2.05
N GLY A 24 29.01 1.79 -1.68
CA GLY A 24 29.29 3.11 -1.13
C GLY A 24 29.64 4.19 -2.18
N GLU A 25 29.51 3.87 -3.47
CA GLU A 25 29.69 4.83 -4.58
C GLU A 25 28.64 5.95 -4.49
N ILE A 26 27.39 5.59 -4.16
CA ILE A 26 26.31 6.53 -3.89
C ILE A 26 25.87 6.39 -2.43
N LYS A 27 25.62 7.50 -1.76
CA LYS A 27 25.13 7.54 -0.38
C LYS A 27 23.81 8.30 -0.31
N LEU A 28 22.88 7.77 0.46
CA LEU A 28 21.64 8.48 0.78
C LEU A 28 21.88 9.46 1.94
N PRO A 29 21.24 10.64 1.93
CA PRO A 29 21.32 11.57 3.03
C PRO A 29 20.62 11.01 4.28
N TYR A 30 21.10 11.43 5.45
CA TYR A 30 20.40 11.19 6.69
C TYR A 30 19.36 12.29 6.94
N HIS A 31 18.14 11.88 7.26
CA HIS A 31 17.09 12.75 7.77
C HIS A 31 17.11 12.70 9.29
N ARG A 32 17.22 13.86 9.91
CA ARG A 32 17.23 14.02 11.37
C ARG A 32 15.82 14.33 11.87
N ALA A 33 15.33 13.55 12.83
CA ALA A 33 14.05 13.78 13.49
C ALA A 33 14.21 13.77 15.01
N GLU A 34 13.73 14.79 15.67
CA GLU A 34 13.66 14.84 17.12
C GLU A 34 12.46 14.01 17.63
N LYS A 35 12.69 13.19 18.65
CA LYS A 35 11.70 12.23 19.17
C LYS A 35 11.61 12.33 20.69
N LYS A 36 10.39 12.18 21.20
CA LYS A 36 10.14 11.87 22.60
C LYS A 36 10.26 10.36 22.77
N VAL A 37 11.23 9.92 23.55
CA VAL A 37 11.48 8.50 23.78
C VAL A 37 11.34 8.22 25.25
N ALA A 38 10.39 7.36 25.61
CA ALA A 38 10.25 6.87 26.98
C ALA A 38 11.54 6.16 27.39
N HIS A 39 12.00 6.41 28.62
CA HIS A 39 13.24 5.85 29.14
C HIS A 39 13.11 5.55 30.63
N LEU A 40 13.98 4.69 31.15
CA LEU A 40 14.08 4.45 32.56
C LEU A 40 14.99 5.48 33.20
N ASN A 41 14.55 6.06 34.35
CA ASN A 41 15.42 6.89 35.18
C ASN A 41 16.37 6.02 36.02
N GLU A 42 17.26 6.66 36.78
CA GLU A 42 18.23 5.98 37.65
C GLU A 42 17.59 5.04 38.71
N ALA A 43 16.35 5.31 39.10
CA ALA A 43 15.56 4.47 40.01
C ALA A 43 14.80 3.33 39.28
N GLY A 44 14.98 3.13 37.98
CA GLY A 44 14.31 2.11 37.17
C GLY A 44 12.83 2.42 36.84
N LYS A 45 12.37 3.64 37.07
CA LYS A 45 11.00 4.05 36.75
C LYS A 45 10.92 4.57 35.33
N LEU A 46 9.88 4.12 34.57
CA LEU A 46 9.59 4.61 33.22
C LEU A 46 9.17 6.09 33.26
N ILE A 47 9.85 6.90 32.50
CA ILE A 47 9.59 8.32 32.28
C ILE A 47 9.18 8.54 30.83
N GLU A 48 8.05 9.20 30.62
CA GLU A 48 7.61 9.71 29.33
C GLU A 48 7.95 11.20 29.26
N PRO A 49 8.87 11.63 28.38
CA PRO A 49 9.33 13.02 28.37
C PRO A 49 8.31 13.96 27.72
N ASP A 50 8.15 15.15 28.29
CA ASP A 50 7.31 16.21 27.74
C ASP A 50 7.94 16.87 26.51
N ASN A 51 9.27 16.84 26.39
CA ASN A 51 10.03 17.41 25.28
C ASN A 51 10.87 16.33 24.59
N PRO A 52 11.25 16.54 23.32
CA PRO A 52 12.16 15.64 22.64
C PRO A 52 13.48 15.48 23.40
N ASN A 53 13.86 14.22 23.60
CA ASN A 53 15.07 13.83 24.34
C ASN A 53 16.01 12.92 23.54
N ALA A 54 15.63 12.61 22.30
CA ALA A 54 16.43 11.77 21.42
C ALA A 54 16.39 12.27 19.96
N VAL A 55 17.39 11.88 19.21
CA VAL A 55 17.48 12.15 17.79
C VAL A 55 17.45 10.82 17.03
N LYS A 56 16.52 10.66 16.10
CA LYS A 56 16.45 9.55 15.15
C LYS A 56 17.06 9.97 13.81
N PHE A 57 17.93 9.15 13.28
CA PHE A 57 18.46 9.29 11.93
C PHE A 57 17.86 8.21 11.04
N GLU A 58 17.37 8.60 9.88
CA GLU A 58 16.77 7.72 8.89
C GLU A 58 17.29 8.04 7.50
N THR A 59 17.39 7.04 6.64
CA THR A 59 17.55 7.20 5.19
C THR A 59 16.30 6.71 4.51
N PHE A 60 15.90 7.36 3.40
CA PHE A 60 14.71 6.97 2.67
C PHE A 60 15.08 6.54 1.25
N VAL A 61 14.46 5.47 0.78
CA VAL A 61 14.59 5.02 -0.61
C VAL A 61 14.15 6.08 -1.61
N PHE A 62 13.28 7.00 -1.21
CA PHE A 62 12.83 8.12 -2.03
C PHE A 62 13.97 9.04 -2.47
N ASP A 63 15.01 9.18 -1.63
CA ASP A 63 16.19 9.99 -1.95
C ASP A 63 17.06 9.38 -3.06
N ALA A 64 16.84 8.11 -3.38
CA ALA A 64 17.48 7.46 -4.51
C ALA A 64 16.88 7.88 -5.86
N LEU A 65 15.59 8.28 -5.90
CA LEU A 65 14.91 8.61 -7.14
C LEU A 65 15.58 9.74 -7.95
N PRO A 66 15.99 10.88 -7.34
CA PRO A 66 16.70 11.94 -8.05
C PRO A 66 18.07 11.52 -8.57
N LEU A 67 18.66 10.45 -8.04
CA LEU A 67 19.97 9.93 -8.43
C LEU A 67 19.88 8.93 -9.59
N ALA A 68 18.68 8.49 -9.93
CA ALA A 68 18.46 7.60 -11.05
C ALA A 68 18.54 8.37 -12.38
N LYS A 69 19.22 7.79 -13.39
CA LYS A 69 19.39 8.43 -14.72
C LYS A 69 18.07 8.58 -15.48
N ASN A 70 17.21 7.58 -15.41
CA ASN A 70 15.94 7.54 -16.15
C ASN A 70 14.82 6.98 -15.25
N PRO A 71 14.36 7.75 -14.24
CA PRO A 71 13.24 7.31 -13.41
C PRO A 71 11.95 7.32 -14.22
N VAL A 72 11.14 6.28 -14.06
CA VAL A 72 9.78 6.18 -14.62
C VAL A 72 8.80 6.21 -13.46
N ILE A 73 7.79 7.07 -13.56
CA ILE A 73 6.71 7.17 -12.60
C ILE A 73 5.45 6.63 -13.27
N LEU A 74 4.86 5.59 -12.69
CA LEU A 74 3.58 5.04 -13.13
C LEU A 74 2.48 5.65 -12.26
N GLU A 75 1.54 6.33 -12.90
CA GLU A 75 0.31 6.76 -12.24
C GLU A 75 -0.63 5.56 -12.11
N ALA A 76 -1.18 5.39 -10.92
CA ALA A 76 -2.10 4.31 -10.62
C ALA A 76 -3.40 4.88 -10.02
N ASP A 77 -4.54 4.26 -10.34
CA ASP A 77 -5.79 4.60 -9.67
C ASP A 77 -5.72 4.12 -8.21
N ARG A 78 -5.86 5.07 -7.27
CA ARG A 78 -5.87 4.78 -5.84
C ARG A 78 -6.91 3.74 -5.47
N LEU A 79 -8.11 3.79 -6.08
CA LEU A 79 -9.20 2.88 -5.77
C LEU A 79 -8.91 1.43 -6.17
N ASP A 80 -8.00 1.23 -7.10
CA ASP A 80 -7.58 -0.10 -7.54
C ASP A 80 -6.33 -0.61 -6.83
N GLN A 81 -5.42 0.29 -6.45
CA GLN A 81 -4.06 -0.10 -6.11
C GLN A 81 -3.68 0.15 -4.64
N PHE A 82 -4.49 0.89 -3.88
CA PHE A 82 -4.05 1.30 -2.56
C PHE A 82 -5.18 1.44 -1.54
N SER A 83 -5.23 0.54 -0.56
CA SER A 83 -6.10 0.64 0.62
C SER A 83 -5.38 0.06 1.84
N PRO A 84 -4.56 0.86 2.53
CA PRO A 84 -3.72 0.39 3.62
C PRO A 84 -4.52 0.19 4.91
N VAL A 85 -3.96 -0.62 5.83
CA VAL A 85 -4.42 -0.74 7.21
C VAL A 85 -3.39 -0.08 8.12
N LYS A 86 -3.71 1.08 8.66
CA LYS A 86 -2.85 1.88 9.54
C LYS A 86 -3.52 2.23 10.86
N ASN A 87 -4.84 2.36 10.86
CA ASN A 87 -5.63 2.82 12.00
C ASN A 87 -6.51 1.69 12.55
N ARG A 88 -6.84 1.78 13.81
CA ARG A 88 -7.75 0.83 14.45
C ARG A 88 -9.17 0.93 13.87
N THR A 89 -9.64 2.15 13.59
CA THR A 89 -10.98 2.46 13.10
C THR A 89 -10.95 3.64 12.13
N GLY A 90 -11.99 3.79 11.32
CA GLY A 90 -12.15 4.91 10.38
C GLY A 90 -11.34 4.74 9.09
N VAL A 91 -10.76 5.81 8.59
CA VAL A 91 -9.96 5.80 7.36
C VAL A 91 -8.68 4.97 7.56
N ASP A 92 -8.30 4.22 6.54
CA ASP A 92 -7.12 3.34 6.57
C ASP A 92 -7.20 2.28 7.71
N SER A 93 -8.40 1.79 8.04
CA SER A 93 -8.64 0.69 8.97
C SER A 93 -8.87 -0.64 8.24
N LEU A 94 -8.95 -1.73 9.00
CA LEU A 94 -9.31 -3.04 8.45
C LEU A 94 -10.67 -2.99 7.73
N GLU A 95 -11.67 -2.38 8.37
CA GLU A 95 -13.02 -2.26 7.82
C GLU A 95 -13.03 -1.45 6.52
N SER A 96 -12.33 -0.31 6.47
CA SER A 96 -12.26 0.49 5.25
C SER A 96 -11.52 -0.24 4.13
N SER A 97 -10.45 -0.97 4.44
CA SER A 97 -9.69 -1.75 3.46
C SER A 97 -10.51 -2.91 2.89
N GLN A 98 -11.26 -3.63 3.72
CA GLN A 98 -12.20 -4.68 3.27
C GLN A 98 -13.29 -4.09 2.37
N ALA A 99 -13.89 -2.97 2.78
CA ALA A 99 -14.93 -2.30 1.98
C ALA A 99 -14.40 -1.86 0.60
N ASP A 100 -13.17 -1.35 0.54
CA ASP A 100 -12.55 -0.92 -0.71
C ASP A 100 -12.23 -2.12 -1.63
N GLN A 101 -11.77 -3.24 -1.08
CA GLN A 101 -11.57 -4.48 -1.85
C GLN A 101 -12.88 -5.01 -2.44
N ILE A 102 -13.98 -5.03 -1.66
CA ILE A 102 -15.29 -5.42 -2.13
C ILE A 102 -15.77 -4.47 -3.23
N LYS A 103 -15.64 -3.16 -3.07
CA LYS A 103 -15.99 -2.17 -4.09
C LYS A 103 -15.19 -2.37 -5.38
N ARG A 104 -13.89 -2.63 -5.27
CA ARG A 104 -13.03 -2.94 -6.42
C ARG A 104 -13.51 -4.20 -7.12
N ALA A 105 -13.75 -5.28 -6.40
CA ALA A 105 -14.21 -6.54 -6.95
C ALA A 105 -15.56 -6.37 -7.70
N LYS A 106 -16.54 -5.69 -7.10
CA LYS A 106 -17.81 -5.38 -7.73
C LYS A 106 -17.66 -4.55 -9.01
N ARG A 107 -16.78 -3.54 -9.00
CA ARG A 107 -16.50 -2.73 -10.19
C ARG A 107 -15.88 -3.57 -11.30
N TRP A 108 -14.95 -4.44 -10.99
CA TRP A 108 -14.31 -5.34 -11.95
C TRP A 108 -15.32 -6.31 -12.58
N LEU A 109 -16.19 -6.93 -11.77
CA LEU A 109 -17.27 -7.80 -12.27
C LEU A 109 -18.24 -7.04 -13.17
N LYS A 110 -18.67 -5.85 -12.74
CA LYS A 110 -19.55 -5.00 -13.56
C LYS A 110 -18.93 -4.67 -14.92
N ASN A 111 -17.63 -4.33 -14.95
CA ASN A 111 -16.92 -4.03 -16.18
C ASN A 111 -16.74 -5.27 -17.07
N ALA A 112 -16.72 -6.47 -16.49
CA ALA A 112 -16.74 -7.74 -17.21
C ALA A 112 -18.15 -8.16 -17.66
N GLY A 113 -19.18 -7.33 -17.44
CA GLY A 113 -20.56 -7.62 -17.81
C GLY A 113 -21.29 -8.58 -16.87
N VAL A 114 -20.73 -8.84 -15.70
CA VAL A 114 -21.29 -9.77 -14.72
C VAL A 114 -22.21 -9.04 -13.75
N ALA A 115 -23.49 -9.45 -13.71
CA ALA A 115 -24.47 -8.93 -12.77
C ALA A 115 -24.45 -9.75 -11.48
N ILE A 116 -24.34 -9.08 -10.35
CA ILE A 116 -24.35 -9.64 -9.00
C ILE A 116 -25.37 -8.91 -8.13
N ARG A 117 -25.73 -9.48 -6.99
CA ARG A 117 -26.57 -8.79 -6.01
C ARG A 117 -25.90 -7.55 -5.46
N GLU A 118 -26.65 -6.48 -5.27
CA GLU A 118 -26.13 -5.19 -4.82
C GLU A 118 -25.38 -5.28 -3.47
N ASN A 119 -25.94 -6.05 -2.54
CA ASN A 119 -25.40 -6.20 -1.18
C ASN A 119 -24.42 -7.38 -1.04
N ALA A 120 -24.10 -8.09 -2.12
CA ALA A 120 -23.17 -9.22 -2.04
C ALA A 120 -21.80 -8.79 -1.53
N VAL A 121 -21.18 -9.60 -0.69
CA VAL A 121 -19.78 -9.51 -0.34
C VAL A 121 -18.98 -10.30 -1.38
N VAL A 122 -18.05 -9.64 -2.06
CA VAL A 122 -17.32 -10.24 -3.17
C VAL A 122 -15.83 -10.21 -2.89
N GLU A 123 -15.19 -11.35 -3.10
CA GLU A 123 -13.73 -11.47 -3.13
C GLU A 123 -13.31 -12.11 -4.46
N ILE A 124 -12.27 -11.56 -5.08
CA ILE A 124 -11.64 -12.10 -6.29
C ILE A 124 -10.25 -12.57 -5.93
N CYS A 125 -9.97 -13.85 -6.20
CA CYS A 125 -8.66 -14.45 -5.94
C CYS A 125 -7.58 -13.79 -6.82
N PRO A 126 -6.58 -13.11 -6.23
CA PRO A 126 -5.55 -12.42 -7.01
C PRO A 126 -4.58 -13.37 -7.73
N ARG A 127 -4.58 -14.65 -7.40
CA ARG A 127 -3.79 -15.67 -8.10
C ARG A 127 -4.47 -16.15 -9.37
N ALA A 128 -5.80 -16.23 -9.36
CA ALA A 128 -6.58 -16.62 -10.53
C ALA A 128 -6.79 -15.42 -11.47
N PHE A 129 -7.08 -14.27 -10.90
CA PHE A 129 -7.38 -13.05 -11.64
C PHE A 129 -6.54 -11.86 -11.12
N PRO A 130 -5.24 -11.79 -11.51
CA PRO A 130 -4.34 -10.72 -11.09
C PRO A 130 -4.72 -9.35 -11.65
N ASP A 131 -5.47 -9.30 -12.76
CA ASP A 131 -5.91 -8.07 -13.43
C ASP A 131 -7.38 -8.17 -13.83
N GLN A 132 -8.07 -7.03 -13.89
CA GLN A 132 -9.48 -6.97 -14.31
C GLN A 132 -9.73 -7.62 -15.67
N LYS A 133 -8.81 -7.50 -16.63
CA LYS A 133 -8.93 -8.10 -17.97
C LYS A 133 -9.04 -9.63 -17.94
N ASP A 134 -8.46 -10.26 -16.93
CA ASP A 134 -8.45 -11.73 -16.82
C ASP A 134 -9.85 -12.27 -16.57
N LEU A 135 -10.75 -11.46 -15.96
CA LEU A 135 -12.15 -11.81 -15.73
C LEU A 135 -12.95 -11.98 -17.02
N GLN A 136 -12.51 -11.43 -18.15
CA GLN A 136 -13.24 -11.57 -19.44
C GLN A 136 -13.31 -13.01 -19.92
N ASN A 137 -12.33 -13.85 -19.50
CA ASN A 137 -12.23 -15.25 -19.90
C ASN A 137 -12.71 -16.23 -18.81
N ALA A 138 -13.30 -15.73 -17.72
CA ALA A 138 -13.79 -16.57 -16.65
C ALA A 138 -15.05 -17.35 -17.03
N ASP A 139 -15.13 -18.59 -16.57
CA ASP A 139 -16.38 -19.39 -16.71
C ASP A 139 -17.35 -19.02 -15.60
N TRP A 140 -18.19 -18.03 -15.88
CA TRP A 140 -19.18 -17.51 -14.93
C TRP A 140 -20.28 -18.50 -14.56
N LYS A 141 -20.48 -19.59 -15.33
CA LYS A 141 -21.51 -20.59 -15.06
C LYS A 141 -21.27 -21.39 -13.79
N ARG A 142 -20.01 -21.42 -13.33
CA ARG A 142 -19.62 -22.13 -12.10
C ARG A 142 -19.95 -21.39 -10.80
N TYR A 143 -20.37 -20.12 -10.89
CA TYR A 143 -20.63 -19.28 -9.73
C TYR A 143 -22.10 -18.97 -9.56
N ASP A 144 -22.58 -18.96 -8.31
CA ASP A 144 -23.93 -18.48 -7.98
C ASP A 144 -23.91 -16.95 -7.81
N MET A 145 -24.30 -16.24 -8.87
CA MET A 145 -24.33 -14.77 -8.89
C MET A 145 -25.45 -14.19 -8.01
N GLN A 146 -26.35 -15.02 -7.47
CA GLN A 146 -27.39 -14.59 -6.55
C GLN A 146 -27.02 -14.81 -5.08
N SER A 147 -25.83 -15.32 -4.82
CA SER A 147 -25.32 -15.48 -3.46
C SER A 147 -25.08 -14.14 -2.76
N ASP A 148 -25.27 -14.10 -1.45
CA ASP A 148 -24.89 -12.95 -0.60
C ASP A 148 -23.36 -12.86 -0.40
N THR A 149 -22.65 -13.96 -0.65
CA THR A 149 -21.19 -14.02 -0.64
C THR A 149 -20.70 -14.71 -1.89
N LEU A 150 -19.75 -14.09 -2.59
CA LEU A 150 -19.20 -14.61 -3.83
C LEU A 150 -17.67 -14.61 -3.75
N TYR A 151 -17.08 -15.78 -3.86
CA TYR A 151 -15.64 -15.95 -4.01
C TYR A 151 -15.36 -16.40 -5.45
N VAL A 152 -14.57 -15.61 -6.17
CA VAL A 152 -14.20 -15.84 -7.58
C VAL A 152 -12.74 -16.30 -7.65
N ASP A 153 -12.52 -17.56 -8.00
CA ASP A 153 -11.21 -18.25 -8.03
C ASP A 153 -10.88 -18.91 -9.38
#